data_41b19aa30de3b01c0c16044d91b5387e
#
_entry.id   41b19aa30de3b01c0c16044d91b5387e
#
_cell.length_a   1.000
_cell.length_b   1.000
_cell.length_c   1.000
_cell.angle_alpha   90.00
_cell.angle_beta   90.00
_cell.angle_gamma   90.00
#
_symmetry.space_group_name_H-M   'P 1'
#
loop_
_entity.id
_entity.type
_entity.pdbx_description
1 polymer ?
#
loop_
_entity_poly.entity_id
_entity_poly.type
_entity_poly.pdbx_seq_one_letter_code
_entity_poly.pdbx_strand_id
1 'polypeptide(L)'
;MKLSPKAAIEVCQEATKRNLWISGIDGGHWLNPGFRPDGSASWSGKTKLFNENKISENNQLAIENIREDAVAEYTAFIVTLRMP
;
A
#
# COMPACT_ATOMS: atom_id res chain seq x y z
N MET A 1 -6.11 5.59 6.67
CA MET A 1 -6.70 6.50 5.68
C MET A 1 -7.13 5.70 4.46
N LYS A 2 -8.34 5.91 4.02
CA LYS A 2 -8.90 5.19 2.87
C LYS A 2 -8.59 5.98 1.59
N LEU A 3 -7.91 5.33 0.66
CA LEU A 3 -7.40 5.99 -0.54
C LEU A 3 -7.89 5.31 -1.82
N SER A 4 -8.14 6.10 -2.86
CA SER A 4 -8.31 5.54 -4.20
C SER A 4 -6.99 4.91 -4.67
N PRO A 5 -7.00 4.05 -5.69
CA PRO A 5 -5.75 3.47 -6.20
C PRO A 5 -4.71 4.53 -6.57
N LYS A 6 -5.12 5.59 -7.24
CA LYS A 6 -4.21 6.68 -7.62
C LYS A 6 -3.62 7.37 -6.40
N ALA A 7 -4.46 7.72 -5.42
CA ALA A 7 -4.00 8.38 -4.20
C ALA A 7 -3.09 7.46 -3.38
N ALA A 8 -3.38 6.17 -3.33
CA ALA A 8 -2.55 5.19 -2.63
C ALA A 8 -1.14 5.11 -3.25
N ILE A 9 -1.06 5.09 -4.58
CA ILE A 9 0.22 5.09 -5.28
C ILE A 9 0.99 6.39 -5.00
N GLU A 10 0.32 7.53 -5.01
CA GLU A 10 0.95 8.82 -4.70
C GLU A 10 1.51 8.84 -3.27
N VAL A 11 0.76 8.28 -2.30
CA VAL A 11 1.24 8.15 -0.92
C VAL A 11 2.49 7.27 -0.86
N CYS A 12 2.52 6.17 -1.59
CA CYS A 12 3.68 5.29 -1.65
C CYS A 12 4.90 6.00 -2.23
N GLN A 13 4.71 6.79 -3.28
CA GLN A 13 5.79 7.56 -3.90
C GLN A 13 6.33 8.62 -2.94
N GLU A 14 5.44 9.32 -2.23
CA GLU A 14 5.84 10.33 -1.25
C GLU A 14 6.54 9.68 -0.06
N ALA A 15 6.07 8.53 0.40
CA ALA A 15 6.72 7.78 1.48
C ALA A 15 8.15 7.42 1.10
N THR A 16 8.38 7.01 -0.15
CA THR A 16 9.72 6.68 -0.64
C THR A 16 10.63 7.91 -0.59
N LYS A 17 10.15 9.07 -1.01
CA LYS A 17 10.91 10.33 -0.95
C LYS A 17 11.28 10.72 0.48
N ARG A 18 10.42 10.40 1.44
CA ARG A 18 10.62 10.72 2.85
C ARG A 18 11.33 9.62 3.63
N ASN A 19 11.78 8.59 2.93
CA ASN A 19 12.44 7.43 3.53
C ASN A 19 11.56 6.73 4.57
N LEU A 20 10.26 6.67 4.31
CA LEU A 20 9.30 5.94 5.13
C LEU A 20 9.01 4.58 4.51
N TRP A 21 8.96 3.56 5.35
CA TRP A 21 8.71 2.19 4.93
C TRP A 21 7.23 1.88 4.94
N ILE A 22 6.74 1.29 3.85
CA ILE A 22 5.36 0.84 3.78
C ILE A 22 5.27 -0.53 4.43
N SER A 23 4.61 -0.60 5.59
CA SER A 23 4.52 -1.83 6.36
C SER A 23 3.33 -2.70 5.94
N GLY A 24 2.32 -2.11 5.35
CA GLY A 24 1.17 -2.89 4.91
C GLY A 24 0.24 -2.11 4.01
N ILE A 25 -0.52 -2.86 3.21
CA ILE A 25 -1.58 -2.33 2.36
C ILE A 25 -2.77 -3.27 2.49
N ASP A 26 -3.94 -2.70 2.74
CA ASP A 26 -5.19 -3.46 2.76
C ASP A 26 -6.10 -2.90 1.67
N GLY A 27 -6.34 -3.71 0.64
CA GLY A 27 -7.26 -3.39 -0.42
C GLY A 27 -8.68 -3.83 -0.09
N GLY A 28 -9.67 -3.18 -0.69
CA GLY A 28 -11.06 -3.52 -0.48
C GLY A 28 -11.96 -2.70 -1.37
N HIS A 29 -13.23 -2.64 -0.99
CA HIS A 29 -14.24 -1.93 -1.74
C HIS A 29 -14.79 -0.77 -0.94
N TRP A 30 -14.88 0.39 -1.61
CA TRP A 30 -15.55 1.53 -1.03
C TRP A 30 -17.06 1.30 -1.10
N LEU A 31 -17.69 1.29 0.07
CA LEU A 31 -19.14 1.17 0.20
C LEU A 31 -19.71 2.47 0.75
N ASN A 32 -20.95 2.78 0.44
CA ASN A 32 -21.62 3.94 0.97
C ASN A 32 -22.68 3.50 1.99
N PRO A 33 -22.48 3.72 3.32
CA PRO A 33 -21.26 4.28 3.87
C PRO A 33 -20.20 3.20 4.19
N GLY A 34 -18.93 3.56 4.09
CA GLY A 34 -17.86 2.79 4.67
C GLY A 34 -16.90 2.11 3.70
N PHE A 35 -16.10 1.22 4.25
CA PHE A 35 -15.05 0.48 3.55
C PHE A 35 -15.15 -0.99 3.94
N ARG A 36 -15.09 -1.87 2.94
CA ARG A 36 -15.09 -3.31 3.17
C ARG A 36 -13.73 -3.89 2.75
N PRO A 37 -12.86 -4.24 3.72
CA PRO A 37 -11.59 -4.86 3.39
C PRO A 37 -11.78 -6.27 2.83
N ASP A 38 -10.86 -6.67 1.95
CA ASP A 38 -10.81 -8.01 1.41
C ASP A 38 -9.44 -8.60 1.75
N GLY A 39 -9.42 -9.70 2.49
CA GLY A 39 -8.19 -10.35 2.92
C GLY A 39 -7.31 -10.83 1.78
N SER A 40 -7.88 -11.10 0.60
CA SER A 40 -7.09 -11.49 -0.58
C SER A 40 -6.32 -10.32 -1.19
N ALA A 41 -6.64 -9.08 -0.81
CA ALA A 41 -5.96 -7.88 -1.26
C ALA A 41 -5.04 -7.29 -0.18
N SER A 42 -4.65 -8.09 0.79
CA SER A 42 -3.75 -7.66 1.86
C SER A 42 -2.30 -7.90 1.46
N TRP A 43 -1.45 -6.92 1.70
CA TRP A 43 -0.01 -7.00 1.41
C TRP A 43 0.78 -6.51 2.61
N SER A 44 1.86 -7.21 2.92
CA SER A 44 2.75 -6.84 4.04
C SER A 44 4.13 -6.47 3.54
N GLY A 45 4.74 -5.47 4.16
CA GLY A 45 6.10 -5.05 3.85
C GLY A 45 7.10 -6.18 4.09
N LYS A 46 8.19 -6.16 3.33
CA LYS A 46 9.19 -7.23 3.36
C LYS A 46 10.24 -6.92 4.42
N THR A 47 10.16 -7.63 5.54
CA THR A 47 11.07 -7.45 6.69
C THR A 47 12.53 -7.52 6.27
N LYS A 48 12.88 -8.42 5.37
CA LYS A 48 14.26 -8.53 4.87
C LYS A 48 14.72 -7.22 4.23
N LEU A 49 13.88 -6.60 3.39
CA LEU A 49 14.21 -5.34 2.73
C LEU A 49 14.31 -4.20 3.74
N PHE A 50 13.47 -4.20 4.76
CA PHE A 50 13.56 -3.23 5.84
C PHE A 50 14.89 -3.34 6.58
N ASN A 51 15.29 -4.57 6.96
CA ASN A 51 16.53 -4.83 7.68
C ASN A 51 17.78 -4.49 6.86
N GLU A 52 17.68 -4.60 5.53
CA GLU A 52 18.77 -4.24 4.60
C GLU A 52 18.74 -2.77 4.19
N ASN A 53 17.84 -1.99 4.77
CA ASN A 53 17.65 -0.57 4.45
C ASN A 53 17.29 -0.34 2.97
N LYS A 54 16.52 -1.26 2.39
CA LYS A 54 16.08 -1.20 0.99
C LYS A 54 14.64 -0.74 0.90
N ILE A 55 14.36 0.43 1.48
CA ILE A 55 13.03 0.99 1.56
C ILE A 55 12.42 1.23 0.17
N SER A 56 13.21 1.76 -0.75
CA SER A 56 12.74 2.05 -2.11
C SER A 56 12.25 0.78 -2.82
N GLU A 57 12.98 -0.34 -2.69
CA GLU A 57 12.58 -1.60 -3.30
C GLU A 57 11.28 -2.13 -2.68
N ASN A 58 11.17 -2.08 -1.34
CA ASN A 58 9.96 -2.48 -0.64
C ASN A 58 8.75 -1.66 -1.11
N ASN A 59 8.90 -0.35 -1.18
CA ASN A 59 7.82 0.55 -1.53
C ASN A 59 7.41 0.39 -3.00
N GLN A 60 8.35 0.03 -3.87
CA GLN A 60 8.03 -0.26 -5.26
C GLN A 60 7.17 -1.53 -5.38
N LEU A 61 7.46 -2.56 -4.58
CA LEU A 61 6.61 -3.75 -4.53
C LEU A 61 5.20 -3.42 -4.05
N ALA A 62 5.09 -2.50 -3.09
CA ALA A 62 3.80 -2.02 -2.61
C ALA A 62 3.00 -1.34 -3.74
N ILE A 63 3.65 -0.49 -4.52
CA ILE A 63 3.02 0.18 -5.65
C ILE A 63 2.53 -0.83 -6.69
N GLU A 64 3.34 -1.81 -7.00
CA GLU A 64 2.98 -2.87 -7.95
C GLU A 64 1.77 -3.66 -7.46
N ASN A 65 1.71 -3.95 -6.15
CA ASN A 65 0.57 -4.63 -5.54
C ASN A 65 -0.71 -3.81 -5.71
N ILE A 66 -0.65 -2.49 -5.46
CA ILE A 66 -1.81 -1.63 -5.63
C ILE A 66 -2.29 -1.62 -7.08
N ARG A 67 -1.36 -1.57 -8.05
CA ARG A 67 -1.71 -1.59 -9.47
C ARG A 67 -2.40 -2.90 -9.87
N GLU A 68 -1.91 -4.02 -9.39
CA GLU A 68 -2.52 -5.32 -9.65
C GLU A 68 -3.92 -5.42 -9.06
N ASP A 69 -4.10 -4.98 -7.83
CA ASP A 69 -5.40 -5.01 -7.17
C ASP A 69 -6.39 -4.03 -7.81
N ALA A 70 -5.92 -2.89 -8.30
CA ALA A 70 -6.77 -1.95 -9.02
C ALA A 70 -7.30 -2.56 -10.32
N VAL A 71 -6.49 -3.35 -11.03
CA VAL A 71 -6.94 -4.09 -12.22
C VAL A 71 -7.98 -5.14 -11.83
N ALA A 72 -7.87 -5.74 -10.65
CA ALA A 72 -8.85 -6.69 -10.12
C ALA A 72 -10.09 -5.99 -9.50
N GLU A 73 -10.26 -4.69 -9.78
CA GLU A 73 -11.43 -3.88 -9.39
C GLU A 73 -11.53 -3.53 -7.90
N TYR A 74 -10.47 -3.63 -7.14
CA TYR A 74 -10.45 -3.07 -5.79
C TYR A 74 -10.41 -1.55 -5.89
N THR A 75 -11.25 -0.88 -5.13
CA THR A 75 -11.52 0.56 -5.29
C THR A 75 -10.97 1.43 -4.18
N ALA A 76 -10.54 0.84 -3.08
CA ALA A 76 -10.03 1.59 -1.94
C ALA A 76 -8.90 0.84 -1.26
N PHE A 77 -7.94 1.61 -0.71
CA PHE A 77 -6.76 1.04 -0.06
C PHE A 77 -6.46 1.78 1.23
N ILE A 78 -6.00 1.02 2.22
CA ILE A 78 -5.43 1.56 3.45
C ILE A 78 -3.94 1.28 3.40
N VAL A 79 -3.15 2.34 3.50
CA VAL A 79 -1.68 2.23 3.49
C VAL A 79 -1.16 2.50 4.89
N THR A 80 -0.36 1.60 5.42
CA THR A 80 0.26 1.73 6.73
C THR A 80 1.75 1.99 6.56
N LEU A 81 2.23 3.06 7.18
CA LEU A 81 3.62 3.49 7.09
C LEU A 81 4.34 3.28 8.43
N ARG A 82 5.64 3.09 8.35
CA ARG A 82 6.50 2.94 9.52
C ARG A 82 7.81 3.68 9.31
N MET A 83 8.28 4.35 10.35
CA MET A 83 9.62 4.96 10.33
C MET A 83 10.68 3.88 10.43
N PRO A 84 11.77 4.03 9.69
CA PRO A 84 12.88 3.08 9.74
C PRO A 84 13.58 3.07 11.11
#